data_bdaf573842e62531d442afff58849e15
#
_entry.id   bdaf573842e62531d442afff58849e15
#
_cell.length_a   1.000
_cell.length_b   1.000
_cell.length_c   1.000
_cell.angle_alpha   90.00
_cell.angle_beta   90.00
_cell.angle_gamma   90.00
#
_symmetry.space_group_name_H-M   'P 1'
#
loop_
_entity.id
_entity.type
_entity.pdbx_description
1 polymer ?
#
loop_
_entity_poly.entity_id
_entity_poly.type
_entity_poly.pdbx_seq_one_letter_code
_entity_poly.pdbx_strand_id
1 'polypeptide(L)'
;MSYTLFEIGPFALDSFGWKETIPPKKDGDSEKVVRMASPIIVNARFSDPITGVEKLIITNNNGKKDIFESDILTTRNLPSLIKYGYSINEKYIRSLSYALQLMRDRLPLSELYEGVGILETPFGYLISLDKVLKSIQFNQSSPSYPIVDSAYDLTPKGTFDNWFNMYIDEVKGHLLLELAVIFGISALVTSFLKHKHEIEFAGILFSFTGQSSTGKSTAAALAVSVAGNPTKGNETLFRSWNATRNALEGYLSNNYGIPIVFDELSSTTLRDTTGLLYSIAEGQGRQRSNVHGEVKTPKNWGTSVISTSEYSIFNDSAQNDGLRVRTIEINEQFTTNATNADNIKKAVALNYGHVLPLVAKYLINREDEVIQWFYKEVDWFEAKLKDETNNTGIRMFKRYAVITTSAKILGRVLSTDIDIANIRDYFIDYHTHTVSERSLADKAIDVIIQFVAQNRGKFSDEGALKNMFENYGLISLKDDHIEVKMIANVFKHMLNNHQFQDVNNVVNALRDKGFILADRGRQTTKRSVKDNSGKKQSLVFYHLKLDVEFASILGLTKDKSLLQNWTPANDNKAAKELFKSANEGIGPSGVHEDF
;
A
#
# COMPACT_ATOMS: atom_id res chain seq x y z
N MET A 1 -10.48 -20.16 -54.41
CA MET A 1 -9.21 -19.45 -54.83
C MET A 1 -8.60 -18.89 -53.54
N SER A 2 -7.35 -19.23 -53.23
CA SER A 2 -6.64 -18.65 -52.11
C SER A 2 -6.11 -17.28 -52.53
N TYR A 3 -6.58 -16.21 -51.87
CA TYR A 3 -5.98 -14.88 -52.08
C TYR A 3 -4.70 -14.79 -51.27
N THR A 4 -3.60 -14.38 -51.92
CA THR A 4 -2.34 -14.06 -51.23
C THR A 4 -2.55 -12.79 -50.42
N LEU A 5 -2.36 -12.88 -49.12
CA LEU A 5 -2.48 -11.76 -48.18
C LEU A 5 -1.17 -10.97 -48.05
N PHE A 6 -0.04 -11.66 -48.18
CA PHE A 6 1.29 -11.09 -48.05
C PHE A 6 2.30 -11.96 -48.84
N GLU A 7 3.27 -11.32 -49.49
CA GLU A 7 4.32 -12.02 -50.25
C GLU A 7 5.66 -11.27 -50.11
N ILE A 8 6.72 -12.02 -49.84
CA ILE A 8 8.07 -11.47 -49.74
C ILE A 8 9.12 -12.55 -50.06
N GLY A 9 9.87 -12.39 -51.17
CA GLY A 9 10.84 -13.38 -51.62
C GLY A 9 10.19 -14.75 -51.83
N PRO A 10 10.74 -15.84 -51.26
CA PRO A 10 10.17 -17.17 -51.37
C PRO A 10 8.96 -17.43 -50.49
N PHE A 11 8.56 -16.46 -49.64
CA PHE A 11 7.51 -16.62 -48.64
C PHE A 11 6.20 -15.99 -49.10
N ALA A 12 5.11 -16.73 -48.89
CA ALA A 12 3.76 -16.22 -49.12
C ALA A 12 2.83 -16.61 -47.98
N LEU A 13 1.92 -15.71 -47.62
CA LEU A 13 0.84 -15.92 -46.67
C LEU A 13 -0.49 -15.89 -47.42
N ASP A 14 -1.27 -16.96 -47.31
CA ASP A 14 -2.65 -17.01 -47.79
C ASP A 14 -3.64 -17.31 -46.64
N SER A 15 -4.92 -17.46 -46.97
CA SER A 15 -5.98 -17.82 -46.02
C SER A 15 -5.74 -19.13 -45.25
N PHE A 16 -4.86 -20.00 -45.76
CA PHE A 16 -4.53 -21.28 -45.16
C PHE A 16 -3.22 -21.24 -44.36
N GLY A 17 -2.38 -20.22 -44.52
CA GLY A 17 -1.16 -20.03 -43.75
C GLY A 17 0.08 -19.66 -44.56
N TRP A 18 1.19 -19.70 -43.86
CA TRP A 18 2.51 -19.39 -44.41
C TRP A 18 3.07 -20.52 -45.27
N LYS A 19 3.62 -20.16 -46.38
CA LYS A 19 4.27 -21.07 -47.36
C LYS A 19 5.65 -20.57 -47.74
N GLU A 20 6.54 -21.51 -48.08
CA GLU A 20 7.84 -21.24 -48.66
C GLU A 20 7.95 -21.99 -50.00
N THR A 21 8.34 -21.28 -51.04
CA THR A 21 8.69 -21.87 -52.34
C THR A 21 10.19 -22.16 -52.37
N ILE A 22 10.54 -23.41 -52.36
CA ILE A 22 11.94 -23.88 -52.37
C ILE A 22 12.34 -24.12 -53.82
N PRO A 23 13.40 -23.45 -54.34
CA PRO A 23 13.86 -23.64 -55.71
C PRO A 23 14.37 -25.07 -55.93
N PRO A 24 14.35 -25.55 -57.17
CA PRO A 24 14.83 -26.88 -57.52
C PRO A 24 16.34 -27.02 -57.24
N LYS A 25 16.75 -28.20 -56.75
CA LYS A 25 18.16 -28.49 -56.47
C LYS A 25 18.98 -28.89 -57.66
N LYS A 26 18.33 -29.32 -58.74
CA LYS A 26 18.94 -29.76 -60.03
C LYS A 26 18.12 -29.23 -61.20
N ASP A 27 18.77 -28.98 -62.31
CA ASP A 27 18.09 -28.64 -63.53
C ASP A 27 17.10 -29.76 -63.91
N GLY A 28 15.82 -29.37 -64.11
CA GLY A 28 14.72 -30.28 -64.44
C GLY A 28 13.81 -30.67 -63.26
N ASP A 29 14.17 -30.37 -61.99
CA ASP A 29 13.26 -30.54 -60.87
C ASP A 29 12.23 -29.39 -60.80
N SER A 30 11.03 -29.70 -60.33
CA SER A 30 10.01 -28.67 -60.09
C SER A 30 10.22 -27.97 -58.76
N GLU A 31 9.78 -26.71 -58.65
CA GLU A 31 9.72 -25.96 -57.36
C GLU A 31 8.87 -26.70 -56.33
N LYS A 32 9.32 -26.68 -55.11
CA LYS A 32 8.60 -27.31 -54.00
C LYS A 32 7.99 -26.26 -53.09
N VAL A 33 6.66 -26.26 -52.99
CA VAL A 33 5.94 -25.42 -52.04
C VAL A 33 5.70 -26.19 -50.74
N VAL A 34 6.13 -25.64 -49.63
CA VAL A 34 5.96 -26.24 -48.31
C VAL A 34 5.17 -25.30 -47.39
N ARG A 35 4.28 -25.88 -46.58
CA ARG A 35 3.52 -25.12 -45.57
C ARG A 35 4.30 -25.08 -44.29
N MET A 36 4.51 -23.86 -43.72
CA MET A 36 5.27 -23.59 -42.54
C MET A 36 4.39 -23.42 -41.28
N ALA A 37 3.24 -22.77 -41.41
CA ALA A 37 2.35 -22.47 -40.29
C ALA A 37 0.92 -22.15 -40.74
N SER A 38 -0.03 -22.16 -39.83
CA SER A 38 -1.31 -21.47 -39.99
C SER A 38 -1.10 -19.96 -40.19
N PRO A 39 -2.11 -19.17 -40.60
CA PRO A 39 -1.91 -17.74 -40.72
C PRO A 39 -1.49 -17.12 -39.38
N ILE A 40 -0.37 -16.44 -39.40
CA ILE A 40 0.21 -15.62 -38.33
C ILE A 40 0.44 -14.26 -38.96
N ILE A 41 -0.30 -13.26 -38.54
CA ILE A 41 -0.24 -11.92 -39.15
C ILE A 41 0.31 -10.95 -38.08
N VAL A 42 1.47 -10.37 -38.37
CA VAL A 42 1.98 -9.25 -37.55
C VAL A 42 1.30 -7.98 -38.06
N ASN A 43 0.41 -7.43 -37.24
CA ASN A 43 -0.44 -6.29 -37.63
C ASN A 43 0.15 -4.94 -37.29
N ALA A 44 0.91 -4.87 -36.20
CA ALA A 44 1.49 -3.62 -35.71
C ALA A 44 2.79 -3.89 -34.96
N ARG A 45 3.65 -2.89 -34.98
CA ARG A 45 4.96 -2.89 -34.34
C ARG A 45 5.09 -1.64 -33.46
N PHE A 46 5.42 -1.84 -32.20
CA PHE A 46 5.51 -0.77 -31.21
C PHE A 46 6.84 -0.82 -30.47
N SER A 47 7.30 0.32 -29.99
CA SER A 47 8.39 0.44 -29.02
C SER A 47 7.93 1.21 -27.81
N ASP A 48 8.18 0.68 -26.63
CA ASP A 48 8.03 1.43 -25.39
C ASP A 48 9.18 2.46 -25.32
N PRO A 49 8.90 3.76 -25.34
CA PRO A 49 9.93 4.78 -25.36
C PRO A 49 10.73 4.87 -24.04
N ILE A 50 10.22 4.30 -22.96
CA ILE A 50 10.87 4.30 -21.65
C ILE A 50 11.84 3.11 -21.52
N THR A 51 11.37 1.91 -21.87
CA THR A 51 12.14 0.67 -21.70
C THR A 51 12.89 0.26 -22.97
N GLY A 52 12.53 0.80 -24.13
CA GLY A 52 13.03 0.41 -25.45
C GLY A 52 12.56 -0.98 -25.91
N VAL A 53 11.68 -1.63 -25.14
CA VAL A 53 11.16 -2.96 -25.49
C VAL A 53 10.20 -2.84 -26.67
N GLU A 54 10.47 -3.65 -27.72
CA GLU A 54 9.61 -3.72 -28.89
C GLU A 54 8.52 -4.78 -28.71
N LYS A 55 7.27 -4.40 -28.99
CA LYS A 55 6.09 -5.27 -28.93
C LYS A 55 5.38 -5.36 -30.27
N LEU A 56 4.73 -6.49 -30.49
CA LEU A 56 4.02 -6.82 -31.73
C LEU A 56 2.58 -7.21 -31.42
N ILE A 57 1.65 -6.72 -32.22
CA ILE A 57 0.29 -7.28 -32.27
C ILE A 57 0.27 -8.37 -33.33
N ILE A 58 -0.04 -9.59 -32.91
CA ILE A 58 -0.15 -10.76 -33.81
C ILE A 58 -1.59 -11.23 -33.81
N THR A 59 -2.14 -11.47 -34.98
CA THR A 59 -3.52 -11.97 -35.16
C THR A 59 -3.48 -13.39 -35.74
N ASN A 60 -4.33 -14.26 -35.20
CA ASN A 60 -4.54 -15.61 -35.69
C ASN A 60 -5.72 -15.68 -36.69
N ASN A 61 -5.96 -16.90 -37.25
CA ASN A 61 -7.06 -17.19 -38.18
C ASN A 61 -8.45 -16.75 -37.72
N ASN A 62 -8.68 -16.73 -36.41
CA ASN A 62 -9.98 -16.42 -35.83
C ASN A 62 -10.13 -14.93 -35.56
N GLY A 63 -9.17 -14.11 -36.00
CA GLY A 63 -9.16 -12.67 -35.75
C GLY A 63 -8.77 -12.26 -34.32
N LYS A 64 -8.40 -13.24 -33.48
CA LYS A 64 -7.91 -12.94 -32.14
C LYS A 64 -6.56 -12.24 -32.21
N LYS A 65 -6.45 -11.12 -31.53
CA LYS A 65 -5.23 -10.30 -31.42
C LYS A 65 -4.59 -10.54 -30.07
N ASP A 66 -3.32 -10.89 -30.09
CA ASP A 66 -2.50 -11.05 -28.90
C ASP A 66 -1.27 -10.13 -29.00
N ILE A 67 -0.79 -9.59 -27.87
CA ILE A 67 0.40 -8.74 -27.80
C ILE A 67 1.56 -9.58 -27.29
N PHE A 68 2.70 -9.50 -27.96
CA PHE A 68 3.93 -10.22 -27.61
C PHE A 68 5.13 -9.29 -27.65
N GLU A 69 6.15 -9.54 -26.85
CA GLU A 69 7.47 -8.96 -27.06
C GLU A 69 8.04 -9.44 -28.40
N SER A 70 8.81 -8.58 -29.08
CA SER A 70 9.31 -8.85 -30.43
C SER A 70 10.20 -10.10 -30.52
N ASP A 71 10.80 -10.53 -29.42
CA ASP A 71 11.59 -11.75 -29.30
C ASP A 71 10.77 -13.04 -29.53
N ILE A 72 9.42 -12.95 -29.51
CA ILE A 72 8.51 -14.05 -29.90
C ILE A 72 8.80 -14.58 -31.32
N LEU A 73 9.29 -13.73 -32.21
CA LEU A 73 9.62 -14.12 -33.57
C LEU A 73 10.94 -14.88 -33.72
N THR A 74 11.72 -15.01 -32.64
CA THR A 74 12.95 -15.82 -32.66
C THR A 74 12.63 -17.31 -32.77
N THR A 75 13.53 -18.08 -33.40
CA THR A 75 13.34 -19.53 -33.53
C THR A 75 13.16 -20.27 -32.22
N ARG A 76 13.66 -19.71 -31.12
CA ARG A 76 13.54 -20.26 -29.76
C ARG A 76 12.14 -20.04 -29.17
N ASN A 77 11.57 -18.85 -29.35
CA ASN A 77 10.34 -18.45 -28.69
C ASN A 77 9.10 -18.69 -29.56
N LEU A 78 9.27 -18.72 -30.90
CA LEU A 78 8.19 -18.88 -31.86
C LEU A 78 7.29 -20.11 -31.61
N PRO A 79 7.81 -21.29 -31.16
CA PRO A 79 6.96 -22.44 -30.79
C PRO A 79 5.97 -22.16 -29.68
N SER A 80 6.22 -21.18 -28.82
CA SER A 80 5.30 -20.84 -27.75
C SER A 80 3.95 -20.31 -28.26
N LEU A 81 3.87 -19.81 -29.49
CA LEU A 81 2.61 -19.41 -30.14
C LEU A 81 1.61 -20.57 -30.26
N ILE A 82 2.06 -21.82 -30.20
CA ILE A 82 1.20 -23.00 -30.23
C ILE A 82 0.21 -22.97 -29.05
N LYS A 83 0.62 -22.44 -27.87
CA LYS A 83 -0.24 -22.27 -26.70
C LYS A 83 -1.42 -21.30 -26.95
N TYR A 84 -1.29 -20.42 -27.92
CA TYR A 84 -2.28 -19.42 -28.32
C TYR A 84 -3.13 -19.87 -29.50
N GLY A 85 -3.00 -21.16 -29.94
CA GLY A 85 -3.81 -21.73 -30.98
C GLY A 85 -3.24 -21.60 -32.39
N TYR A 86 -1.95 -21.22 -32.52
CA TYR A 86 -1.27 -21.22 -33.81
C TYR A 86 -0.70 -22.61 -34.13
N SER A 87 -0.80 -23.05 -35.39
CA SER A 87 -0.18 -24.29 -35.85
C SER A 87 1.15 -23.96 -36.53
N ILE A 88 2.25 -24.57 -36.08
CA ILE A 88 3.61 -24.32 -36.57
C ILE A 88 4.26 -25.65 -36.93
N ASN A 89 4.85 -25.73 -38.12
CA ASN A 89 5.67 -26.85 -38.55
C ASN A 89 7.12 -26.61 -38.13
N GLU A 90 7.55 -27.29 -37.07
CA GLU A 90 8.87 -27.11 -36.47
C GLU A 90 10.03 -27.32 -37.46
N LYS A 91 9.86 -28.16 -38.47
CA LYS A 91 10.87 -28.39 -39.51
C LYS A 91 11.24 -27.10 -40.25
N TYR A 92 10.31 -26.17 -40.40
CA TYR A 92 10.49 -24.91 -41.12
C TYR A 92 10.53 -23.68 -40.22
N ILE A 93 10.81 -23.86 -38.94
CA ILE A 93 10.76 -22.79 -37.94
C ILE A 93 11.71 -21.64 -38.25
N ARG A 94 12.89 -21.93 -38.81
CA ARG A 94 13.87 -20.90 -39.22
C ARG A 94 13.33 -20.03 -40.35
N SER A 95 12.77 -20.68 -41.41
CA SER A 95 12.16 -19.98 -42.53
C SER A 95 10.96 -19.15 -42.09
N LEU A 96 10.11 -19.70 -41.22
CA LEU A 96 8.95 -19.00 -40.66
C LEU A 96 9.38 -17.79 -39.81
N SER A 97 10.35 -17.97 -38.93
CA SER A 97 10.91 -16.88 -38.09
C SER A 97 11.40 -15.73 -38.98
N TYR A 98 12.15 -16.06 -40.05
CA TYR A 98 12.67 -15.07 -40.99
C TYR A 98 11.55 -14.37 -41.78
N ALA A 99 10.56 -15.12 -42.27
CA ALA A 99 9.40 -14.56 -42.98
C ALA A 99 8.60 -13.58 -42.12
N LEU A 100 8.37 -13.93 -40.83
CA LEU A 100 7.67 -13.07 -39.88
C LEU A 100 8.48 -11.82 -39.49
N GLN A 101 9.80 -11.93 -39.37
CA GLN A 101 10.67 -10.76 -39.17
C GLN A 101 10.63 -9.82 -40.39
N LEU A 102 10.66 -10.35 -41.61
CA LEU A 102 10.49 -9.53 -42.82
C LEU A 102 9.12 -8.84 -42.88
N MET A 103 8.06 -9.51 -42.42
CA MET A 103 6.73 -8.89 -42.29
C MET A 103 6.75 -7.76 -41.27
N ARG A 104 7.33 -7.99 -40.06
CA ARG A 104 7.50 -6.99 -39.01
C ARG A 104 8.24 -5.76 -39.54
N ASP A 105 9.36 -5.95 -40.24
CA ASP A 105 10.23 -4.86 -40.68
C ASP A 105 9.61 -3.95 -41.73
N ARG A 106 8.52 -4.40 -42.38
CA ARG A 106 7.70 -3.56 -43.27
C ARG A 106 6.71 -2.67 -42.56
N LEU A 107 6.45 -2.93 -41.27
CA LEU A 107 5.53 -2.14 -40.47
C LEU A 107 6.22 -0.90 -39.91
N PRO A 108 5.54 0.25 -39.87
CA PRO A 108 6.06 1.42 -39.19
C PRO A 108 6.21 1.11 -37.71
N LEU A 109 7.31 1.56 -37.13
CA LEU A 109 7.48 1.53 -35.65
C LEU A 109 6.70 2.69 -35.06
N SER A 110 5.72 2.39 -34.21
CA SER A 110 4.96 3.35 -33.42
C SER A 110 5.34 3.29 -31.96
N GLU A 111 5.14 4.36 -31.23
CA GLU A 111 5.38 4.36 -29.78
C GLU A 111 4.18 3.74 -29.05
N LEU A 112 4.46 2.93 -28.04
CA LEU A 112 3.47 2.32 -27.14
C LEU A 112 3.82 2.69 -25.71
N TYR A 113 2.92 3.38 -25.03
CA TYR A 113 3.07 3.67 -23.61
C TYR A 113 2.30 2.64 -22.80
N GLU A 114 3.02 1.89 -21.95
CA GLU A 114 2.39 0.90 -21.08
C GLU A 114 1.97 1.50 -19.75
N GLY A 115 0.74 1.23 -19.35
CA GLY A 115 0.22 1.63 -18.04
C GLY A 115 -1.09 2.38 -18.10
N VAL A 116 -1.59 2.68 -16.93
CA VAL A 116 -2.82 3.44 -16.70
C VAL A 116 -2.54 4.62 -15.78
N GLY A 117 -3.38 5.65 -15.86
CA GLY A 117 -3.18 6.90 -15.14
C GLY A 117 -2.23 7.84 -15.86
N ILE A 118 -1.35 8.52 -15.15
CA ILE A 118 -0.45 9.55 -15.73
C ILE A 118 0.80 8.91 -16.31
N LEU A 119 1.01 9.09 -17.59
CA LEU A 119 2.14 8.57 -18.35
C LEU A 119 2.92 9.73 -18.95
N GLU A 120 4.22 9.77 -18.68
CA GLU A 120 5.14 10.78 -19.23
C GLU A 120 5.46 10.48 -20.70
N THR A 121 5.57 11.53 -21.49
CA THR A 121 5.95 11.44 -22.89
C THR A 121 6.89 12.60 -23.26
N PRO A 122 7.64 12.52 -24.37
CA PRO A 122 8.46 13.65 -24.83
C PRO A 122 7.66 14.92 -25.17
N PHE A 123 6.33 14.84 -25.32
CA PHE A 123 5.45 15.94 -25.72
C PHE A 123 4.58 16.46 -24.57
N GLY A 124 4.81 16.00 -23.33
CA GLY A 124 3.97 16.28 -22.16
C GLY A 124 3.55 14.99 -21.48
N TYR A 125 2.41 14.96 -20.85
CA TYR A 125 1.88 13.74 -20.23
C TYR A 125 0.50 13.37 -20.77
N LEU A 126 0.21 12.08 -20.69
CA LEU A 126 -1.11 11.50 -20.98
C LEU A 126 -1.77 11.07 -19.67
N ILE A 127 -3.08 11.08 -19.64
CA ILE A 127 -3.85 10.36 -18.63
C ILE A 127 -4.60 9.23 -19.33
N SER A 128 -4.11 8.00 -19.15
CA SER A 128 -4.67 6.79 -19.74
C SER A 128 -5.73 6.20 -18.81
N LEU A 129 -6.98 6.24 -19.21
CA LEU A 129 -8.14 5.64 -18.55
C LEU A 129 -8.82 4.67 -19.54
N ASP A 130 -10.16 4.65 -19.62
CA ASP A 130 -10.89 4.04 -20.75
C ASP A 130 -10.58 4.76 -22.06
N LYS A 131 -10.27 6.04 -21.98
CA LYS A 131 -9.83 6.92 -23.06
C LYS A 131 -8.57 7.66 -22.65
N VAL A 132 -7.72 7.94 -23.61
CA VAL A 132 -6.52 8.74 -23.41
C VAL A 132 -6.87 10.22 -23.46
N LEU A 133 -6.53 10.94 -22.39
CA LEU A 133 -6.60 12.41 -22.32
C LEU A 133 -5.18 12.96 -22.42
N LYS A 134 -4.99 13.96 -23.27
CA LYS A 134 -3.69 14.59 -23.53
C LYS A 134 -3.55 15.88 -22.74
N SER A 135 -2.38 16.13 -22.15
CA SER A 135 -2.07 17.42 -21.51
C SER A 135 -2.07 18.56 -22.54
N ILE A 136 -2.14 19.81 -22.05
CA ILE A 136 -2.20 21.00 -22.90
C ILE A 136 -0.97 21.16 -23.80
N GLN A 137 0.16 20.58 -23.42
CA GLN A 137 1.41 20.64 -24.21
C GLN A 137 1.34 19.85 -25.53
N PHE A 138 0.40 18.91 -25.67
CA PHE A 138 0.20 18.20 -26.92
C PHE A 138 -0.41 19.13 -28.00
N ASN A 139 0.20 19.15 -29.17
CA ASN A 139 -0.34 19.85 -30.33
C ASN A 139 -1.02 18.86 -31.31
N GLN A 140 -1.64 19.41 -32.36
CA GLN A 140 -2.33 18.61 -33.38
C GLN A 140 -1.38 17.68 -34.17
N SER A 141 -0.09 18.01 -34.22
CA SER A 141 0.95 17.24 -34.90
C SER A 141 1.53 16.13 -34.04
N SER A 142 1.16 16.03 -32.76
CA SER A 142 1.61 14.97 -31.89
C SER A 142 1.06 13.61 -32.36
N PRO A 143 1.86 12.55 -32.33
CA PRO A 143 1.42 11.23 -32.79
C PRO A 143 0.21 10.74 -32.01
N SER A 144 -0.61 9.89 -32.65
CA SER A 144 -1.68 9.17 -31.97
C SER A 144 -1.06 7.97 -31.27
N TYR A 145 -1.22 7.91 -29.96
CA TYR A 145 -0.71 6.80 -29.16
C TYR A 145 -1.77 5.70 -29.09
N PRO A 146 -1.42 4.44 -29.40
CA PRO A 146 -2.33 3.33 -29.19
C PRO A 146 -2.57 3.15 -27.70
N ILE A 147 -3.79 2.78 -27.34
CA ILE A 147 -4.17 2.42 -25.99
C ILE A 147 -3.53 1.09 -25.65
N VAL A 148 -2.89 1.03 -24.49
CA VAL A 148 -2.29 -0.21 -24.00
C VAL A 148 -3.36 -1.09 -23.39
N ASP A 149 -3.16 -2.40 -23.52
CA ASP A 149 -3.90 -3.41 -22.79
C ASP A 149 -3.59 -3.23 -21.29
N SER A 150 -4.58 -2.77 -20.52
CA SER A 150 -4.41 -2.59 -19.08
C SER A 150 -4.87 -3.84 -18.34
N ALA A 151 -4.25 -4.12 -17.20
CA ALA A 151 -4.67 -5.19 -16.30
C ALA A 151 -6.04 -4.94 -15.64
N TYR A 152 -6.71 -3.83 -16.00
CA TYR A 152 -7.95 -3.37 -15.38
C TYR A 152 -9.01 -3.06 -16.43
N ASP A 153 -10.25 -3.47 -16.15
CA ASP A 153 -11.43 -3.00 -16.89
C ASP A 153 -11.84 -1.61 -16.36
N LEU A 154 -11.43 -0.58 -17.08
CA LEU A 154 -11.77 0.82 -16.80
C LEU A 154 -12.96 1.30 -17.63
N THR A 155 -13.60 0.42 -18.41
CA THR A 155 -14.75 0.77 -19.24
C THR A 155 -15.91 1.24 -18.35
N PRO A 156 -16.43 2.47 -18.53
CA PRO A 156 -17.55 2.96 -17.74
C PRO A 156 -18.80 2.10 -17.96
N LYS A 157 -19.54 1.85 -16.88
CA LYS A 157 -20.83 1.16 -16.94
C LYS A 157 -21.93 2.02 -16.33
N GLY A 158 -23.15 1.89 -16.86
CA GLY A 158 -24.30 2.67 -16.43
C GLY A 158 -24.18 4.14 -16.83
N THR A 159 -24.63 5.04 -15.98
CA THR A 159 -24.62 6.48 -16.25
C THR A 159 -24.03 7.28 -15.09
N PHE A 160 -23.44 8.44 -15.40
CA PHE A 160 -22.98 9.38 -14.38
C PHE A 160 -24.15 9.82 -13.49
N ASP A 161 -25.31 10.12 -14.04
CA ASP A 161 -26.46 10.60 -13.28
C ASP A 161 -26.93 9.60 -12.22
N ASN A 162 -26.96 8.31 -12.55
CA ASN A 162 -27.32 7.26 -11.58
C ASN A 162 -26.26 7.11 -10.48
N TRP A 163 -24.97 7.21 -10.83
CA TRP A 163 -23.90 7.23 -9.84
C TRP A 163 -23.99 8.49 -8.95
N PHE A 164 -24.24 9.64 -9.55
CA PHE A 164 -24.35 10.92 -8.85
C PHE A 164 -25.58 10.98 -7.93
N ASN A 165 -26.74 10.48 -8.36
CA ASN A 165 -27.93 10.39 -7.51
C ASN A 165 -27.66 9.51 -6.29
N MET A 166 -27.03 8.34 -6.46
CA MET A 166 -26.60 7.52 -5.32
C MET A 166 -25.64 8.29 -4.40
N TYR A 167 -24.68 9.06 -4.96
CA TYR A 167 -23.79 9.88 -4.15
C TYR A 167 -24.56 10.91 -3.32
N ILE A 168 -25.56 11.59 -3.89
CA ILE A 168 -26.38 12.58 -3.17
C ILE A 168 -27.22 11.90 -2.08
N ASP A 169 -27.85 10.77 -2.39
CA ASP A 169 -28.83 10.15 -1.50
C ASP A 169 -28.17 9.33 -0.36
N GLU A 170 -27.02 8.70 -0.62
CA GLU A 170 -26.44 7.70 0.28
C GLU A 170 -25.06 8.10 0.85
N VAL A 171 -24.36 9.06 0.24
CA VAL A 171 -22.97 9.39 0.58
C VAL A 171 -22.82 10.80 1.12
N LYS A 172 -23.42 11.78 0.46
CA LYS A 172 -23.26 13.20 0.79
C LYS A 172 -23.66 13.50 2.23
N GLY A 173 -22.81 14.24 2.96
CA GLY A 173 -23.00 14.57 4.37
C GLY A 173 -22.58 13.46 5.35
N HIS A 174 -22.13 12.32 4.86
CA HIS A 174 -21.54 11.26 5.67
C HIS A 174 -20.02 11.27 5.49
N LEU A 175 -19.30 11.88 6.43
CA LEU A 175 -17.87 12.17 6.32
C LEU A 175 -17.04 10.97 5.82
N LEU A 176 -17.19 9.78 6.41
CA LEU A 176 -16.38 8.61 6.05
C LEU A 176 -16.71 8.04 4.66
N LEU A 177 -17.96 8.15 4.21
CA LEU A 177 -18.34 7.76 2.86
C LEU A 177 -17.86 8.80 1.83
N GLU A 178 -17.94 10.09 2.14
CA GLU A 178 -17.32 11.14 1.30
C GLU A 178 -15.81 10.96 1.23
N LEU A 179 -15.15 10.68 2.36
CA LEU A 179 -13.72 10.37 2.39
C LEU A 179 -13.38 9.14 1.54
N ALA A 180 -14.21 8.09 1.52
CA ALA A 180 -13.98 6.93 0.66
C ALA A 180 -13.93 7.33 -0.83
N VAL A 181 -14.86 8.17 -1.30
CA VAL A 181 -14.84 8.71 -2.69
C VAL A 181 -13.60 9.56 -2.93
N ILE A 182 -13.26 10.43 -1.96
CA ILE A 182 -12.07 11.30 -2.03
C ILE A 182 -10.78 10.45 -2.09
N PHE A 183 -10.68 9.36 -1.32
CA PHE A 183 -9.54 8.43 -1.38
C PHE A 183 -9.41 7.77 -2.76
N GLY A 184 -10.55 7.44 -3.38
CA GLY A 184 -10.56 6.94 -4.76
C GLY A 184 -9.93 7.92 -5.74
N ILE A 185 -10.38 9.16 -5.77
CA ILE A 185 -9.82 10.17 -6.70
C ILE A 185 -8.42 10.64 -6.29
N SER A 186 -8.05 10.57 -5.00
CA SER A 186 -6.72 10.96 -4.53
C SER A 186 -5.59 10.14 -5.17
N ALA A 187 -5.88 8.95 -5.69
CA ALA A 187 -4.92 8.15 -6.43
C ALA A 187 -4.36 8.92 -7.64
N LEU A 188 -5.24 9.51 -8.45
CA LEU A 188 -4.84 10.28 -9.63
C LEU A 188 -4.22 11.62 -9.25
N VAL A 189 -4.74 12.29 -8.20
CA VAL A 189 -4.20 13.55 -7.70
C VAL A 189 -2.78 13.36 -7.15
N THR A 190 -2.54 12.26 -6.41
CA THR A 190 -1.20 11.90 -5.91
C THR A 190 -0.23 11.69 -7.06
N SER A 191 -0.63 10.93 -8.08
CA SER A 191 0.21 10.67 -9.26
C SER A 191 0.49 11.96 -10.03
N PHE A 192 -0.49 12.87 -10.14
CA PHE A 192 -0.34 14.17 -10.76
C PHE A 192 0.69 15.05 -10.01
N LEU A 193 0.54 15.20 -8.70
CA LEU A 193 1.47 15.99 -7.90
C LEU A 193 2.89 15.39 -7.91
N LYS A 194 3.02 14.07 -7.92
CA LYS A 194 4.30 13.41 -8.06
C LYS A 194 4.94 13.69 -9.43
N HIS A 195 4.16 13.60 -10.50
CA HIS A 195 4.61 13.93 -11.86
C HIS A 195 5.08 15.39 -11.96
N LYS A 196 4.43 16.32 -11.26
CA LYS A 196 4.85 17.73 -11.17
C LYS A 196 6.00 17.97 -10.18
N HIS A 197 6.55 16.93 -9.56
CA HIS A 197 7.64 16.98 -8.55
C HIS A 197 7.28 17.75 -7.26
N GLU A 198 5.99 17.87 -6.93
CA GLU A 198 5.52 18.56 -5.73
C GLU A 198 5.54 17.66 -4.49
N ILE A 199 5.51 16.34 -4.69
CA ILE A 199 5.60 15.32 -3.64
C ILE A 199 6.58 14.21 -3.99
N GLU A 200 7.12 13.56 -2.95
CA GLU A 200 8.12 12.48 -3.09
C GLU A 200 7.51 11.08 -3.07
N PHE A 201 6.35 10.91 -2.41
CA PHE A 201 5.73 9.58 -2.24
C PHE A 201 4.94 9.15 -3.49
N ALA A 202 4.88 7.83 -3.70
CA ALA A 202 4.25 7.25 -4.88
C ALA A 202 2.74 7.06 -4.73
N GLY A 203 2.25 6.89 -3.48
CA GLY A 203 0.84 6.67 -3.21
C GLY A 203 0.53 6.78 -1.72
N ILE A 204 -0.74 6.65 -1.38
CA ILE A 204 -1.23 6.62 -0.01
C ILE A 204 -1.87 5.24 0.22
N LEU A 205 -1.48 4.57 1.30
CA LEU A 205 -2.14 3.34 1.73
C LEU A 205 -3.27 3.70 2.70
N PHE A 206 -4.50 3.38 2.33
CA PHE A 206 -5.66 3.52 3.20
C PHE A 206 -6.02 2.16 3.79
N SER A 207 -6.20 2.06 5.09
CA SER A 207 -6.58 0.84 5.78
C SER A 207 -7.93 1.03 6.47
N PHE A 208 -8.95 0.31 6.00
CA PHE A 208 -10.27 0.29 6.60
C PHE A 208 -10.35 -0.92 7.53
N THR A 209 -10.34 -0.69 8.83
CA THR A 209 -10.29 -1.73 9.86
C THR A 209 -11.54 -1.74 10.72
N GLY A 210 -11.70 -2.76 11.53
CA GLY A 210 -12.82 -2.90 12.48
C GLY A 210 -13.62 -4.18 12.28
N GLN A 211 -14.62 -4.38 13.15
CA GLN A 211 -15.45 -5.57 13.16
C GLN A 211 -16.19 -5.82 11.83
N SER A 212 -16.64 -7.02 11.61
CA SER A 212 -17.51 -7.36 10.48
C SER A 212 -18.77 -6.48 10.45
N SER A 213 -19.26 -6.18 9.25
CA SER A 213 -20.49 -5.39 9.02
C SER A 213 -20.40 -3.88 9.32
N THR A 214 -19.21 -3.33 9.48
CA THR A 214 -19.01 -1.85 9.60
C THR A 214 -19.01 -1.11 8.27
N GLY A 215 -19.25 -1.78 7.16
CA GLY A 215 -19.33 -1.16 5.82
C GLY A 215 -17.97 -0.98 5.10
N LYS A 216 -16.87 -1.53 5.61
CA LYS A 216 -15.52 -1.42 5.02
C LYS A 216 -15.45 -1.76 3.54
N SER A 217 -15.91 -2.97 3.17
CA SER A 217 -15.88 -3.42 1.76
C SER A 217 -16.85 -2.61 0.88
N THR A 218 -17.94 -2.07 1.46
CA THR A 218 -18.85 -1.15 0.75
C THR A 218 -18.16 0.17 0.44
N ALA A 219 -17.51 0.77 1.44
CA ALA A 219 -16.75 2.01 1.27
C ALA A 219 -15.56 1.83 0.31
N ALA A 220 -14.87 0.68 0.37
CA ALA A 220 -13.80 0.35 -0.56
C ALA A 220 -14.31 0.20 -2.02
N ALA A 221 -15.46 -0.46 -2.22
CA ALA A 221 -16.09 -0.56 -3.54
C ALA A 221 -16.54 0.81 -4.06
N LEU A 222 -17.13 1.64 -3.19
CA LEU A 222 -17.50 3.03 -3.50
C LEU A 222 -16.28 3.83 -3.96
N ALA A 223 -15.16 3.72 -3.24
CA ALA A 223 -13.93 4.43 -3.56
C ALA A 223 -13.40 4.13 -4.96
N VAL A 224 -13.36 2.86 -5.38
CA VAL A 224 -12.85 2.49 -6.71
C VAL A 224 -13.87 2.61 -7.83
N SER A 225 -15.16 2.73 -7.51
CA SER A 225 -16.23 2.95 -8.49
C SER A 225 -16.07 4.26 -9.28
N VAL A 226 -15.30 5.21 -8.76
CA VAL A 226 -14.98 6.46 -9.46
C VAL A 226 -14.20 6.21 -10.75
N ALA A 227 -13.41 5.12 -10.79
CA ALA A 227 -12.42 4.82 -11.83
C ALA A 227 -12.82 3.67 -12.75
N GLY A 228 -13.48 2.63 -12.23
CA GLY A 228 -13.80 1.42 -13.00
C GLY A 228 -14.59 0.42 -12.19
N ASN A 229 -14.52 -0.86 -12.61
CA ASN A 229 -15.32 -1.93 -12.05
C ASN A 229 -14.99 -2.22 -10.57
N PRO A 230 -15.92 -1.97 -9.62
CA PRO A 230 -15.70 -2.15 -8.18
C PRO A 230 -16.08 -3.55 -7.68
N THR A 231 -16.44 -4.49 -8.56
CA THR A 231 -16.83 -5.85 -8.13
C THR A 231 -15.61 -6.74 -7.94
N LYS A 232 -15.70 -7.76 -7.10
CA LYS A 232 -14.64 -8.76 -6.95
C LYS A 232 -14.49 -9.57 -8.24
N GLY A 233 -13.29 -9.68 -8.80
CA GLY A 233 -13.07 -10.45 -10.02
C GLY A 233 -11.68 -10.28 -10.64
N ASN A 234 -11.48 -10.93 -11.79
CA ASN A 234 -10.30 -10.70 -12.62
C ASN A 234 -10.48 -9.41 -13.43
N GLU A 235 -9.41 -8.65 -13.65
CA GLU A 235 -9.42 -7.38 -14.38
C GLU A 235 -10.22 -6.23 -13.73
N THR A 236 -10.73 -6.44 -12.48
CA THR A 236 -11.46 -5.43 -11.70
C THR A 236 -10.54 -4.66 -10.77
N LEU A 237 -11.02 -3.56 -10.21
CA LEU A 237 -10.27 -2.73 -9.24
C LEU A 237 -10.35 -3.27 -7.80
N PHE A 238 -11.06 -4.38 -7.60
CA PHE A 238 -11.32 -4.97 -6.29
C PHE A 238 -10.78 -6.40 -6.23
N ARG A 239 -9.64 -6.58 -5.55
CA ARG A 239 -8.92 -7.86 -5.43
C ARG A 239 -8.86 -8.32 -3.99
N SER A 240 -8.50 -9.59 -3.76
CA SER A 240 -8.24 -10.14 -2.44
C SER A 240 -6.77 -10.08 -2.10
N TRP A 241 -6.45 -9.91 -0.81
CA TRP A 241 -5.10 -10.13 -0.27
C TRP A 241 -4.63 -11.59 -0.38
N ASN A 242 -5.55 -12.55 -0.57
CA ASN A 242 -5.21 -13.96 -0.72
C ASN A 242 -4.55 -14.24 -2.08
N ALA A 243 -3.36 -13.74 -2.25
CA ALA A 243 -2.54 -13.89 -3.44
C ALA A 243 -1.06 -13.87 -3.07
N THR A 244 -0.20 -14.36 -3.98
CA THR A 244 1.24 -14.26 -3.76
C THR A 244 1.72 -12.82 -3.88
N ARG A 245 2.81 -12.45 -3.18
CA ARG A 245 3.44 -11.12 -3.30
C ARG A 245 3.68 -10.73 -4.76
N ASN A 246 4.14 -11.66 -5.59
CA ASN A 246 4.39 -11.42 -7.02
C ASN A 246 3.14 -11.06 -7.80
N ALA A 247 2.01 -11.69 -7.47
CA ALA A 247 0.73 -11.39 -8.10
C ALA A 247 0.25 -10.00 -7.71
N LEU A 248 0.34 -9.63 -6.42
CA LEU A 248 -0.05 -8.31 -5.93
C LEU A 248 0.83 -7.19 -6.53
N GLU A 249 2.16 -7.35 -6.52
CA GLU A 249 3.08 -6.42 -7.18
C GLU A 249 2.87 -6.38 -8.71
N GLY A 250 2.51 -7.53 -9.33
CA GLY A 250 2.18 -7.60 -10.75
C GLY A 250 0.92 -6.83 -11.09
N TYR A 251 -0.07 -6.93 -10.22
CA TYR A 251 -1.33 -6.23 -10.39
C TYR A 251 -1.19 -4.71 -10.26
N LEU A 252 -0.26 -4.22 -9.42
CA LEU A 252 0.02 -2.79 -9.27
C LEU A 252 0.95 -2.23 -10.37
N SER A 253 1.68 -3.09 -11.07
CA SER A 253 2.68 -2.67 -12.07
C SER A 253 2.07 -1.74 -13.12
N ASN A 254 2.79 -0.65 -13.43
CA ASN A 254 2.41 0.36 -14.42
C ASN A 254 1.06 1.06 -14.15
N ASN A 255 0.63 1.09 -12.90
CA ASN A 255 -0.53 1.86 -12.46
C ASN A 255 -0.09 3.19 -11.85
N TYR A 256 -0.43 4.30 -12.48
CA TYR A 256 -0.06 5.66 -12.07
C TYR A 256 -1.29 6.53 -11.84
N GLY A 257 -2.14 6.11 -10.90
CA GLY A 257 -3.28 6.93 -10.45
C GLY A 257 -4.66 6.30 -10.51
N ILE A 258 -4.76 4.97 -10.75
CA ILE A 258 -6.02 4.24 -10.64
C ILE A 258 -6.11 3.62 -9.25
N PRO A 259 -7.13 3.95 -8.43
CA PRO A 259 -7.27 3.40 -7.09
C PRO A 259 -7.54 1.88 -7.14
N ILE A 260 -6.94 1.14 -6.21
CA ILE A 260 -7.06 -0.32 -6.12
C ILE A 260 -7.50 -0.72 -4.71
N VAL A 261 -8.35 -1.73 -4.62
CA VAL A 261 -8.71 -2.38 -3.35
C VAL A 261 -8.02 -3.73 -3.26
N PHE A 262 -7.39 -3.97 -2.11
CA PHE A 262 -7.04 -5.30 -1.62
C PHE A 262 -7.90 -5.63 -0.39
N ASP A 263 -8.84 -6.54 -0.56
CA ASP A 263 -9.84 -6.87 0.43
C ASP A 263 -9.38 -8.02 1.32
N GLU A 264 -9.65 -7.89 2.63
CA GLU A 264 -9.50 -8.96 3.61
C GLU A 264 -8.03 -9.34 3.90
N LEU A 265 -7.25 -8.37 4.41
CA LEU A 265 -5.85 -8.59 4.82
C LEU A 265 -5.73 -9.72 5.87
N SER A 266 -6.74 -9.88 6.74
CA SER A 266 -6.82 -10.95 7.72
C SER A 266 -6.80 -12.37 7.13
N SER A 267 -7.14 -12.53 5.85
CA SER A 267 -7.12 -13.81 5.14
C SER A 267 -5.79 -14.13 4.46
N THR A 268 -4.80 -13.23 4.53
CA THR A 268 -3.52 -13.43 3.83
C THR A 268 -2.67 -14.52 4.48
N THR A 269 -2.01 -15.31 3.65
CA THR A 269 -1.02 -16.32 4.07
C THR A 269 0.43 -15.84 3.89
N LEU A 270 0.62 -14.56 3.58
CA LEU A 270 1.94 -13.98 3.34
C LEU A 270 2.72 -13.86 4.66
N ARG A 271 3.97 -14.37 4.67
CA ARG A 271 4.86 -14.31 5.83
C ARG A 271 5.48 -12.92 6.06
N ASP A 272 5.68 -12.14 5.01
CA ASP A 272 6.28 -10.79 5.04
C ASP A 272 5.28 -9.76 4.53
N THR A 273 4.21 -9.55 5.31
CA THR A 273 3.19 -8.54 5.02
C THR A 273 3.77 -7.14 5.15
N THR A 274 4.58 -6.88 6.18
CA THR A 274 5.20 -5.57 6.42
C THR A 274 6.06 -5.12 5.24
N GLY A 275 6.94 -5.97 4.73
CA GLY A 275 7.78 -5.62 3.57
C GLY A 275 6.98 -5.38 2.29
N LEU A 276 5.82 -6.04 2.13
CA LEU A 276 4.92 -5.77 1.01
C LEU A 276 4.21 -4.42 1.16
N LEU A 277 3.72 -4.09 2.36
CA LEU A 277 3.07 -2.80 2.64
C LEU A 277 4.03 -1.62 2.40
N TYR A 278 5.30 -1.77 2.78
CA TYR A 278 6.33 -0.79 2.41
C TYR A 278 6.48 -0.66 0.89
N SER A 279 6.60 -1.78 0.17
CA SER A 279 6.69 -1.76 -1.30
C SER A 279 5.50 -1.06 -1.94
N ILE A 280 4.28 -1.32 -1.45
CA ILE A 280 3.03 -0.68 -1.92
C ILE A 280 3.12 0.83 -1.72
N ALA A 281 3.49 1.30 -0.54
CA ALA A 281 3.56 2.71 -0.20
C ALA A 281 4.70 3.47 -0.92
N GLU A 282 5.81 2.78 -1.22
CA GLU A 282 6.97 3.32 -1.93
C GLU A 282 6.78 3.31 -3.45
N GLY A 283 5.83 2.52 -3.96
CA GLY A 283 5.54 2.43 -5.38
C GLY A 283 6.54 1.60 -6.17
N GLN A 284 7.28 0.71 -5.49
CA GLN A 284 8.30 -0.12 -6.13
C GLN A 284 8.29 -1.54 -5.59
N GLY A 285 8.25 -2.50 -6.51
CA GLY A 285 8.34 -3.92 -6.20
C GLY A 285 9.78 -4.36 -5.85
N ARG A 286 9.89 -5.58 -5.32
CA ARG A 286 11.19 -6.16 -4.97
C ARG A 286 12.03 -6.38 -6.22
N GLN A 287 13.29 -5.93 -6.20
CA GLN A 287 14.25 -6.17 -7.25
C GLN A 287 14.59 -7.67 -7.36
N ARG A 288 14.72 -8.18 -8.58
CA ARG A 288 14.97 -9.61 -8.88
C ARG A 288 16.01 -9.76 -9.96
N SER A 289 16.70 -10.88 -9.98
CA SER A 289 17.54 -11.29 -11.09
C SER A 289 16.82 -12.33 -11.97
N ASN A 290 17.21 -12.38 -13.25
CA ASN A 290 16.81 -13.45 -14.15
C ASN A 290 17.66 -14.72 -13.91
N VAL A 291 17.39 -15.78 -14.66
CA VAL A 291 18.13 -17.05 -14.57
C VAL A 291 19.61 -16.93 -14.95
N HIS A 292 20.04 -15.82 -15.53
CA HIS A 292 21.42 -15.52 -15.92
C HIS A 292 22.12 -14.60 -14.91
N GLY A 293 21.46 -14.26 -13.78
CA GLY A 293 22.02 -13.37 -12.77
C GLY A 293 21.90 -11.86 -13.08
N GLU A 294 21.29 -11.48 -14.21
CA GLU A 294 21.08 -10.08 -14.55
C GLU A 294 19.91 -9.50 -13.74
N VAL A 295 20.08 -8.28 -13.28
CA VAL A 295 19.07 -7.58 -12.49
C VAL A 295 17.93 -7.14 -13.40
N LYS A 296 16.69 -7.60 -13.12
CA LYS A 296 15.47 -7.13 -13.80
C LYS A 296 15.07 -5.77 -13.28
N THR A 297 14.55 -4.94 -14.18
CA THR A 297 13.90 -3.68 -13.78
C THR A 297 12.77 -3.99 -12.79
N PRO A 298 12.75 -3.37 -11.60
CA PRO A 298 11.69 -3.57 -10.64
C PRO A 298 10.37 -3.05 -11.21
N LYS A 299 9.26 -3.69 -10.82
CA LYS A 299 7.92 -3.19 -11.12
C LYS A 299 7.70 -1.89 -10.36
N ASN A 300 7.14 -0.89 -11.04
CA ASN A 300 6.87 0.43 -10.48
C ASN A 300 5.39 0.78 -10.61
N TRP A 301 4.91 1.59 -9.67
CA TRP A 301 3.57 2.15 -9.67
C TRP A 301 3.52 3.46 -8.88
N GLY A 302 2.44 4.20 -9.04
CA GLY A 302 2.19 5.44 -8.32
C GLY A 302 0.69 5.62 -8.10
N THR A 303 0.12 4.89 -7.14
CA THR A 303 -1.33 4.92 -6.90
C THR A 303 -1.67 4.73 -5.42
N SER A 304 -2.88 5.12 -5.05
CA SER A 304 -3.42 4.84 -3.72
C SER A 304 -4.04 3.44 -3.68
N VAL A 305 -3.74 2.72 -2.61
CA VAL A 305 -4.27 1.38 -2.35
C VAL A 305 -5.15 1.43 -1.11
N ILE A 306 -6.33 0.83 -1.21
CA ILE A 306 -7.27 0.67 -0.10
C ILE A 306 -7.23 -0.78 0.36
N SER A 307 -6.90 -0.99 1.63
CA SER A 307 -6.89 -2.30 2.29
C SER A 307 -8.07 -2.41 3.22
N THR A 308 -8.74 -3.55 3.27
CA THR A 308 -9.73 -3.85 4.32
C THR A 308 -9.22 -4.95 5.24
N SER A 309 -9.57 -4.89 6.53
CA SER A 309 -9.16 -5.88 7.52
C SER A 309 -10.13 -5.91 8.71
N GLU A 310 -10.15 -6.99 9.47
CA GLU A 310 -10.85 -7.06 10.76
C GLU A 310 -10.03 -6.47 11.90
N TYR A 311 -8.70 -6.41 11.76
CA TYR A 311 -7.78 -5.85 12.74
C TYR A 311 -6.80 -4.87 12.11
N SER A 312 -6.15 -4.07 12.96
CA SER A 312 -5.22 -3.04 12.54
C SER A 312 -4.12 -3.61 11.65
N ILE A 313 -3.83 -2.93 10.54
CA ILE A 313 -2.72 -3.23 9.64
C ILE A 313 -1.35 -3.16 10.35
N PHE A 314 -1.33 -2.53 11.53
CA PHE A 314 -0.12 -2.36 12.33
C PHE A 314 0.10 -3.47 13.35
N ASN A 315 -0.85 -4.42 13.56
CA ASN A 315 -0.72 -5.46 14.58
C ASN A 315 0.54 -6.32 14.40
N ASP A 316 0.85 -6.72 13.17
CA ASP A 316 2.05 -7.52 12.86
C ASP A 316 3.30 -6.66 12.65
N SER A 317 3.13 -5.33 12.58
CA SER A 317 4.19 -4.36 12.28
C SER A 317 4.36 -3.32 13.39
N ALA A 318 4.00 -3.66 14.63
CA ALA A 318 3.81 -2.76 15.78
C ALA A 318 4.96 -1.78 16.08
N GLN A 319 6.10 -1.92 15.43
CA GLN A 319 7.29 -1.11 15.70
C GLN A 319 7.81 -0.31 14.49
N ASN A 320 7.02 -0.23 13.40
CA ASN A 320 7.44 0.47 12.19
C ASN A 320 6.77 1.83 12.06
N ASP A 321 7.30 2.85 12.76
CA ASP A 321 6.88 4.26 12.61
C ASP A 321 6.86 4.69 11.14
N GLY A 322 7.78 4.14 10.34
CA GLY A 322 7.83 4.39 8.91
C GLY A 322 6.58 3.95 8.14
N LEU A 323 5.92 2.85 8.50
CA LEU A 323 4.67 2.41 7.87
C LEU A 323 3.50 3.27 8.31
N ARG A 324 3.46 3.68 9.60
CA ARG A 324 2.42 4.56 10.15
C ARG A 324 2.38 5.93 9.44
N VAL A 325 3.54 6.45 9.05
CA VAL A 325 3.62 7.70 8.27
C VAL A 325 3.05 7.54 6.87
N ARG A 326 3.10 6.34 6.30
CA ARG A 326 2.70 6.03 4.92
C ARG A 326 1.27 5.55 4.79
N THR A 327 0.63 5.22 5.92
CA THR A 327 -0.70 4.60 5.97
C THR A 327 -1.67 5.47 6.76
N ILE A 328 -2.87 5.62 6.26
CA ILE A 328 -4.00 6.22 6.97
C ILE A 328 -4.96 5.09 7.32
N GLU A 329 -5.05 4.75 8.60
CA GLU A 329 -5.93 3.71 9.09
C GLU A 329 -7.19 4.31 9.71
N ILE A 330 -8.34 3.82 9.30
CA ILE A 330 -9.65 4.23 9.80
C ILE A 330 -10.34 3.02 10.42
N ASN A 331 -10.58 3.08 11.73
CA ASN A 331 -11.25 2.05 12.50
C ASN A 331 -12.60 2.57 13.01
N GLU A 332 -13.48 2.89 12.07
CA GLU A 332 -14.79 3.46 12.34
C GLU A 332 -15.85 2.82 11.44
N GLN A 333 -17.14 3.06 11.78
CA GLN A 333 -18.25 2.58 10.97
C GLN A 333 -18.47 3.47 9.75
N PHE A 334 -18.30 2.92 8.55
CA PHE A 334 -18.44 3.67 7.29
C PHE A 334 -19.90 3.87 6.90
N THR A 335 -20.73 2.84 6.96
CA THR A 335 -22.12 2.91 6.51
C THR A 335 -23.07 3.16 7.68
N THR A 336 -24.13 3.93 7.45
CA THR A 336 -25.07 4.32 8.51
C THR A 336 -25.90 3.15 9.00
N ASN A 337 -26.25 2.23 8.09
CA ASN A 337 -27.04 1.03 8.38
C ASN A 337 -26.91 0.02 7.21
N ALA A 338 -27.52 -1.14 7.36
CA ALA A 338 -27.49 -2.20 6.34
C ALA A 338 -28.14 -1.77 5.01
N THR A 339 -29.22 -1.00 5.05
CA THR A 339 -29.92 -0.51 3.83
C THR A 339 -29.03 0.43 3.04
N ASN A 340 -28.37 1.39 3.71
CA ASN A 340 -27.40 2.30 3.10
C ASN A 340 -26.26 1.51 2.43
N ALA A 341 -25.69 0.51 3.14
CA ALA A 341 -24.66 -0.36 2.57
C ALA A 341 -25.11 -1.09 1.31
N ASP A 342 -26.33 -1.64 1.32
CA ASP A 342 -26.89 -2.39 0.19
C ASP A 342 -27.23 -1.48 -1.00
N ASN A 343 -27.75 -0.28 -0.75
CA ASN A 343 -28.04 0.71 -1.80
C ASN A 343 -26.75 1.12 -2.51
N ILE A 344 -25.71 1.47 -1.75
CA ILE A 344 -24.39 1.79 -2.32
C ILE A 344 -23.86 0.63 -3.15
N LYS A 345 -23.81 -0.59 -2.61
CA LYS A 345 -23.29 -1.76 -3.32
C LYS A 345 -24.01 -2.01 -4.64
N LYS A 346 -25.35 -1.97 -4.63
CA LYS A 346 -26.17 -2.17 -5.84
C LYS A 346 -25.91 -1.09 -6.88
N ALA A 347 -25.87 0.18 -6.45
CA ALA A 347 -25.67 1.30 -7.35
C ALA A 347 -24.28 1.28 -8.01
N VAL A 348 -23.20 1.09 -7.22
CA VAL A 348 -21.84 1.09 -7.77
C VAL A 348 -21.54 -0.15 -8.63
N ALA A 349 -22.19 -1.29 -8.42
CA ALA A 349 -22.05 -2.47 -9.29
C ALA A 349 -22.63 -2.25 -10.70
N LEU A 350 -23.56 -1.31 -10.84
CA LEU A 350 -24.23 -0.99 -12.09
C LEU A 350 -23.76 0.31 -12.72
N ASN A 351 -23.18 1.23 -11.93
CA ASN A 351 -22.77 2.55 -12.38
C ASN A 351 -21.37 2.87 -11.82
N TYR A 352 -20.35 2.89 -12.67
CA TYR A 352 -18.96 3.15 -12.29
C TYR A 352 -18.12 3.72 -13.45
N GLY A 353 -16.92 4.24 -13.15
CA GLY A 353 -15.95 4.71 -14.14
C GLY A 353 -16.21 6.12 -14.69
N HIS A 354 -17.14 6.88 -14.09
CA HIS A 354 -17.57 8.17 -14.62
C HIS A 354 -16.87 9.38 -14.00
N VAL A 355 -16.39 9.27 -12.76
CA VAL A 355 -15.88 10.43 -12.00
C VAL A 355 -14.41 10.71 -12.33
N LEU A 356 -13.56 9.68 -12.36
CA LEU A 356 -12.13 9.86 -12.58
C LEU A 356 -11.79 10.53 -13.92
N PRO A 357 -12.50 10.29 -15.05
CA PRO A 357 -12.31 11.04 -16.29
C PRO A 357 -12.62 12.54 -16.15
N LEU A 358 -13.56 12.92 -15.29
CA LEU A 358 -13.86 14.33 -15.02
C LEU A 358 -12.75 14.97 -14.18
N VAL A 359 -12.24 14.25 -13.17
CA VAL A 359 -11.06 14.67 -12.38
C VAL A 359 -9.85 14.85 -13.29
N ALA A 360 -9.58 13.90 -14.20
CA ALA A 360 -8.48 13.97 -15.15
C ALA A 360 -8.56 15.23 -16.03
N LYS A 361 -9.74 15.54 -16.56
CA LYS A 361 -9.98 16.78 -17.32
C LYS A 361 -9.75 18.03 -16.48
N TYR A 362 -10.16 18.00 -15.20
CA TYR A 362 -9.94 19.12 -14.29
C TYR A 362 -8.45 19.33 -14.05
N LEU A 363 -7.70 18.27 -13.75
CA LEU A 363 -6.26 18.32 -13.56
C LEU A 363 -5.54 18.93 -14.77
N ILE A 364 -5.84 18.47 -15.99
CA ILE A 364 -5.22 18.97 -17.23
C ILE A 364 -5.53 20.47 -17.44
N ASN A 365 -6.74 20.91 -17.15
CA ASN A 365 -7.16 22.28 -17.46
C ASN A 365 -6.86 23.28 -16.34
N ARG A 366 -6.49 22.82 -15.14
CA ARG A 366 -6.35 23.63 -13.92
C ARG A 366 -5.11 23.27 -13.10
N GLU A 367 -4.02 22.89 -13.77
CA GLU A 367 -2.77 22.45 -13.12
C GLU A 367 -2.30 23.40 -12.02
N ASP A 368 -2.12 24.68 -12.34
CA ASP A 368 -1.62 25.70 -11.40
C ASP A 368 -2.56 25.91 -10.21
N GLU A 369 -3.86 25.87 -10.44
CA GLU A 369 -4.88 26.02 -9.38
C GLU A 369 -4.80 24.84 -8.40
N VAL A 370 -4.63 23.61 -8.90
CA VAL A 370 -4.50 22.40 -8.07
C VAL A 370 -3.21 22.46 -7.24
N ILE A 371 -2.08 22.85 -7.84
CA ILE A 371 -0.80 23.00 -7.15
C ILE A 371 -0.90 24.07 -6.05
N GLN A 372 -1.53 25.21 -6.35
CA GLN A 372 -1.75 26.27 -5.35
C GLN A 372 -2.66 25.80 -4.21
N TRP A 373 -3.71 25.03 -4.49
CA TRP A 373 -4.54 24.45 -3.44
C TRP A 373 -3.75 23.50 -2.55
N PHE A 374 -2.95 22.64 -3.16
CA PHE A 374 -2.12 21.70 -2.42
C PHE A 374 -1.19 22.42 -1.42
N TYR A 375 -0.46 23.45 -1.86
CA TYR A 375 0.43 24.19 -0.95
C TYR A 375 -0.34 24.94 0.14
N LYS A 376 -1.47 25.54 -0.17
CA LYS A 376 -2.33 26.18 0.85
C LYS A 376 -2.80 25.19 1.91
N GLU A 377 -3.08 23.94 1.53
CA GLU A 377 -3.44 22.90 2.49
C GLU A 377 -2.24 22.44 3.32
N VAL A 378 -1.06 22.30 2.72
CA VAL A 378 0.19 22.00 3.47
C VAL A 378 0.43 23.07 4.53
N ASP A 379 0.45 24.33 4.13
CA ASP A 379 0.67 25.48 5.02
C ASP A 379 -0.37 25.52 6.15
N TRP A 380 -1.63 25.18 5.83
CA TRP A 380 -2.71 25.17 6.81
C TRP A 380 -2.49 24.08 7.89
N PHE A 381 -2.12 22.85 7.49
CA PHE A 381 -1.83 21.78 8.44
C PHE A 381 -0.56 22.07 9.26
N GLU A 382 0.49 22.60 8.64
CA GLU A 382 1.70 23.02 9.34
C GLU A 382 1.42 24.11 10.38
N ALA A 383 0.56 25.08 10.06
CA ALA A 383 0.19 26.13 10.99
C ALA A 383 -0.62 25.63 12.19
N LYS A 384 -1.46 24.59 11.99
CA LYS A 384 -2.33 24.03 13.04
C LYS A 384 -1.61 23.03 13.93
N LEU A 385 -0.65 22.28 13.40
CA LEU A 385 0.07 21.20 14.06
C LEU A 385 1.53 21.58 14.35
N LYS A 386 1.77 22.83 14.73
CA LYS A 386 3.10 23.46 14.91
C LYS A 386 4.05 22.70 15.82
N ASP A 387 3.53 22.03 16.85
CA ASP A 387 4.35 21.35 17.86
C ASP A 387 4.96 20.04 17.35
N GLU A 388 4.61 19.63 16.11
CA GLU A 388 5.02 18.38 15.50
C GLU A 388 5.76 18.54 14.17
N THR A 389 6.44 19.66 13.96
CA THR A 389 7.20 19.99 12.75
C THR A 389 8.49 19.17 12.56
N ASN A 390 8.54 17.94 13.07
CA ASN A 390 9.60 17.01 12.70
C ASN A 390 9.39 16.49 11.27
N ASN A 391 10.45 15.92 10.66
CA ASN A 391 10.41 15.37 9.29
C ASN A 391 9.29 14.34 9.06
N THR A 392 8.81 13.70 10.11
CA THR A 392 7.74 12.72 10.09
C THR A 392 6.37 13.40 9.98
N GLY A 393 6.15 14.46 10.74
CA GLY A 393 4.93 15.28 10.69
C GLY A 393 4.72 15.91 9.32
N ILE A 394 5.74 16.56 8.77
CA ILE A 394 5.69 17.21 7.44
C ILE A 394 5.27 16.22 6.33
N ARG A 395 5.76 14.98 6.38
CA ARG A 395 5.36 13.95 5.41
C ARG A 395 3.88 13.58 5.51
N MET A 396 3.30 13.62 6.70
CA MET A 396 1.87 13.38 6.89
C MET A 396 1.02 14.57 6.45
N PHE A 397 1.45 15.79 6.75
CA PHE A 397 0.73 17.01 6.32
C PHE A 397 0.56 17.04 4.79
N LYS A 398 1.60 16.67 4.05
CA LYS A 398 1.49 16.54 2.59
C LYS A 398 0.45 15.50 2.15
N ARG A 399 0.27 14.39 2.89
CA ARG A 399 -0.79 13.41 2.58
C ARG A 399 -2.18 13.95 2.87
N TYR A 400 -2.36 14.63 4.01
CA TYR A 400 -3.62 15.28 4.33
C TYR A 400 -3.96 16.38 3.31
N ALA A 401 -2.94 17.14 2.89
CA ALA A 401 -3.09 18.16 1.85
C ALA A 401 -3.50 17.57 0.50
N VAL A 402 -3.00 16.39 0.12
CA VAL A 402 -3.47 15.68 -1.08
C VAL A 402 -4.95 15.33 -0.95
N ILE A 403 -5.38 14.81 0.21
CA ILE A 403 -6.77 14.41 0.44
C ILE A 403 -7.70 15.62 0.42
N THR A 404 -7.37 16.71 1.12
CA THR A 404 -8.19 17.94 1.15
C THR A 404 -8.20 18.64 -0.21
N THR A 405 -7.10 18.61 -0.96
CA THR A 405 -7.07 19.08 -2.36
C THR A 405 -7.97 18.21 -3.24
N SER A 406 -7.94 16.90 -3.08
CA SER A 406 -8.84 15.98 -3.79
C SER A 406 -10.30 16.25 -3.46
N ALA A 407 -10.62 16.55 -2.20
CA ALA A 407 -11.97 16.96 -1.80
C ALA A 407 -12.44 18.26 -2.52
N LYS A 408 -11.57 19.26 -2.63
CA LYS A 408 -11.87 20.49 -3.40
C LYS A 408 -12.11 20.19 -4.87
N ILE A 409 -11.28 19.32 -5.47
CA ILE A 409 -11.46 18.89 -6.87
C ILE A 409 -12.80 18.17 -7.02
N LEU A 410 -13.14 17.24 -6.11
CA LEU A 410 -14.41 16.52 -6.14
C LEU A 410 -15.61 17.47 -6.09
N GLY A 411 -15.60 18.46 -5.19
CA GLY A 411 -16.65 19.48 -5.11
C GLY A 411 -16.81 20.26 -6.41
N ARG A 412 -15.71 20.63 -7.08
CA ARG A 412 -15.77 21.33 -8.38
C ARG A 412 -16.30 20.43 -9.49
N VAL A 413 -15.83 19.19 -9.56
CA VAL A 413 -16.20 18.23 -10.60
C VAL A 413 -17.65 17.79 -10.50
N LEU A 414 -18.14 17.56 -9.29
CA LEU A 414 -19.54 17.19 -9.05
C LEU A 414 -20.48 18.39 -8.90
N SER A 415 -19.96 19.61 -8.91
CA SER A 415 -20.73 20.83 -8.63
C SER A 415 -21.55 20.72 -7.33
N THR A 416 -20.93 20.14 -6.29
CA THR A 416 -21.54 19.96 -4.97
C THR A 416 -20.65 20.57 -3.88
N ASP A 417 -21.28 20.99 -2.80
CA ASP A 417 -20.56 21.49 -1.63
C ASP A 417 -20.04 20.32 -0.80
N ILE A 418 -18.74 20.34 -0.51
CA ILE A 418 -18.05 19.39 0.35
C ILE A 418 -17.48 20.16 1.53
N ASP A 419 -17.75 19.69 2.74
CA ASP A 419 -17.30 20.33 3.97
C ASP A 419 -15.79 20.10 4.21
N ILE A 420 -14.98 20.96 3.58
CA ILE A 420 -13.52 20.92 3.72
C ILE A 420 -13.07 21.19 5.16
N ALA A 421 -13.84 21.98 5.93
CA ALA A 421 -13.50 22.28 7.31
C ALA A 421 -13.62 21.02 8.17
N ASN A 422 -14.71 20.28 8.05
CA ASN A 422 -14.91 19.01 8.75
C ASN A 422 -13.84 17.96 8.38
N ILE A 423 -13.47 17.88 7.10
CA ILE A 423 -12.39 16.98 6.66
C ILE A 423 -11.03 17.37 7.30
N ARG A 424 -10.73 18.65 7.38
CA ARG A 424 -9.52 19.16 8.02
C ARG A 424 -9.50 18.84 9.51
N ASP A 425 -10.59 19.08 10.20
CA ASP A 425 -10.73 18.83 11.64
C ASP A 425 -10.59 17.33 11.93
N TYR A 426 -11.19 16.47 11.10
CA TYR A 426 -11.00 15.02 11.17
C TYR A 426 -9.52 14.62 11.09
N PHE A 427 -8.74 15.20 10.17
CA PHE A 427 -7.31 14.88 10.05
C PHE A 427 -6.45 15.50 11.14
N ILE A 428 -6.86 16.59 11.80
CA ILE A 428 -6.20 17.08 13.00
C ILE A 428 -6.39 16.08 14.15
N ASP A 429 -7.63 15.67 14.39
CA ASP A 429 -7.95 14.69 15.45
C ASP A 429 -7.25 13.36 15.18
N TYR A 430 -7.32 12.86 13.94
CA TYR A 430 -6.59 11.67 13.50
C TYR A 430 -5.09 11.79 13.75
N HIS A 431 -4.48 12.93 13.42
CA HIS A 431 -3.06 13.17 13.63
C HIS A 431 -2.70 13.12 15.11
N THR A 432 -3.44 13.86 15.94
CA THR A 432 -3.23 13.94 17.40
C THR A 432 -3.30 12.55 18.05
N HIS A 433 -4.32 11.76 17.71
CA HIS A 433 -4.44 10.38 18.19
C HIS A 433 -3.30 9.48 17.70
N THR A 434 -2.97 9.56 16.40
CA THR A 434 -1.93 8.73 15.80
C THR A 434 -0.54 9.06 16.34
N VAL A 435 -0.27 10.31 16.68
CA VAL A 435 1.02 10.71 17.28
C VAL A 435 1.15 10.19 18.69
N SER A 436 0.09 10.27 19.50
CA SER A 436 0.09 9.68 20.85
C SER A 436 0.35 8.18 20.79
N GLU A 437 -0.22 7.47 19.82
CA GLU A 437 0.05 6.04 19.60
C GLU A 437 1.46 5.74 19.06
N ARG A 438 2.15 6.70 18.43
CA ARG A 438 3.50 6.52 17.86
C ARG A 438 4.61 6.62 18.88
N SER A 439 4.38 7.24 19.99
CA SER A 439 5.43 7.44 20.98
C SER A 439 5.93 6.07 21.49
N LEU A 440 7.05 5.64 20.91
CA LEU A 440 7.76 4.43 21.34
C LEU A 440 8.07 4.49 22.84
N ALA A 441 8.31 5.71 23.35
CA ALA A 441 8.55 5.95 24.76
C ALA A 441 7.29 5.72 25.61
N ASP A 442 6.12 6.20 25.17
CA ASP A 442 4.88 6.06 25.93
C ASP A 442 4.44 4.60 25.99
N LYS A 443 4.48 3.87 24.86
CA LYS A 443 4.25 2.42 24.84
C LYS A 443 5.20 1.67 25.77
N ALA A 444 6.48 2.05 25.75
CA ALA A 444 7.45 1.43 26.63
C ALA A 444 7.18 1.75 28.12
N ILE A 445 6.75 2.96 28.43
CA ILE A 445 6.36 3.35 29.81
C ILE A 445 5.15 2.54 30.27
N ASP A 446 4.12 2.37 29.46
CA ASP A 446 2.95 1.55 29.80
C ASP A 446 3.35 0.10 30.12
N VAL A 447 4.18 -0.50 29.26
CA VAL A 447 4.72 -1.85 29.48
C VAL A 447 5.56 -1.90 30.76
N ILE A 448 6.41 -0.90 31.00
CA ILE A 448 7.25 -0.82 32.21
C ILE A 448 6.37 -0.73 33.45
N ILE A 449 5.35 0.12 33.46
CA ILE A 449 4.44 0.29 34.59
C ILE A 449 3.70 -1.01 34.88
N GLN A 450 3.12 -1.64 33.85
CA GLN A 450 2.42 -2.92 33.98
C GLN A 450 3.36 -4.02 34.49
N PHE A 451 4.56 -4.12 33.94
CA PHE A 451 5.55 -5.12 34.37
C PHE A 451 5.97 -4.91 35.83
N VAL A 452 6.24 -3.67 36.23
CA VAL A 452 6.60 -3.35 37.62
C VAL A 452 5.43 -3.63 38.58
N ALA A 453 4.20 -3.29 38.20
CA ALA A 453 3.00 -3.57 39.00
C ALA A 453 2.79 -5.06 39.20
N GLN A 454 2.84 -5.86 38.12
CA GLN A 454 2.68 -7.33 38.13
C GLN A 454 3.79 -8.03 38.94
N ASN A 455 4.98 -7.48 38.93
CA ASN A 455 6.15 -8.04 39.59
C ASN A 455 6.61 -7.23 40.82
N ARG A 456 5.72 -6.44 41.44
CA ARG A 456 6.07 -5.50 42.52
C ARG A 456 6.86 -6.19 43.63
N GLY A 457 6.49 -7.42 44.00
CA GLY A 457 7.17 -8.22 44.99
C GLY A 457 8.64 -8.56 44.68
N LYS A 458 9.06 -8.46 43.38
CA LYS A 458 10.43 -8.69 42.92
C LYS A 458 11.28 -7.40 42.85
N PHE A 459 10.71 -6.25 43.25
CA PHE A 459 11.43 -4.99 43.36
C PHE A 459 11.59 -4.64 44.85
N SER A 460 12.84 -4.47 45.27
CA SER A 460 13.16 -4.08 46.64
C SER A 460 13.05 -2.56 46.81
N ASP A 461 12.70 -2.12 48.03
CA ASP A 461 12.78 -0.72 48.38
C ASP A 461 14.26 -0.27 48.46
N GLU A 462 14.50 1.05 48.38
CA GLU A 462 15.85 1.61 48.28
C GLU A 462 16.73 1.20 49.48
N GLY A 463 17.90 0.66 49.22
CA GLY A 463 18.96 0.39 50.20
C GLY A 463 19.49 -1.02 50.27
N ALA A 464 18.71 -2.06 50.05
CA ALA A 464 19.18 -3.45 50.04
C ALA A 464 18.33 -4.36 49.15
N LEU A 465 18.97 -5.24 48.40
CA LEU A 465 18.26 -6.35 47.79
C LEU A 465 17.79 -7.31 48.89
N LYS A 466 16.48 -7.45 49.06
CA LYS A 466 15.90 -8.43 50.00
C LYS A 466 16.17 -9.86 49.48
N ASN A 467 16.13 -10.81 50.41
CA ASN A 467 16.30 -12.24 50.11
C ASN A 467 15.09 -12.73 49.29
N MET A 468 15.17 -12.62 47.99
CA MET A 468 14.16 -13.09 47.06
C MET A 468 14.80 -14.12 46.12
N PHE A 469 14.03 -15.14 45.76
CA PHE A 469 14.45 -16.11 44.75
C PHE A 469 14.77 -15.43 43.41
N GLU A 470 14.05 -14.34 43.09
CA GLU A 470 14.29 -13.48 41.92
C GLU A 470 14.20 -12.01 42.34
N ASN A 471 15.18 -11.20 42.01
CA ASN A 471 15.17 -9.76 42.18
C ASN A 471 15.30 -9.06 40.81
N TYR A 472 14.33 -8.18 40.53
CA TYR A 472 14.27 -7.47 39.23
C TYR A 472 14.85 -6.05 39.32
N GLY A 473 14.99 -5.52 40.53
CA GLY A 473 15.52 -4.18 40.70
C GLY A 473 15.14 -3.50 42.03
N LEU A 474 15.28 -2.20 42.00
CA LEU A 474 14.95 -1.32 43.16
C LEU A 474 13.87 -0.33 42.72
N ILE A 475 12.99 0.02 43.62
CA ILE A 475 11.97 1.04 43.44
C ILE A 475 11.93 1.98 44.64
N SER A 476 11.75 3.28 44.38
CA SER A 476 11.60 4.28 45.45
C SER A 476 10.70 5.43 45.02
N LEU A 477 9.86 5.89 45.94
CA LEU A 477 9.06 7.09 45.76
C LEU A 477 9.88 8.30 46.23
N LYS A 478 10.07 9.28 45.36
CA LYS A 478 10.64 10.60 45.67
C LYS A 478 9.51 11.63 45.84
N ASP A 479 9.84 12.87 46.08
CA ASP A 479 8.83 13.90 46.35
C ASP A 479 7.99 14.23 45.08
N ASP A 480 8.60 14.21 43.91
CA ASP A 480 8.02 14.62 42.62
C ASP A 480 7.97 13.51 41.56
N HIS A 481 8.56 12.32 41.83
CA HIS A 481 8.62 11.22 40.87
C HIS A 481 8.88 9.87 41.56
N ILE A 482 8.74 8.81 40.75
CA ILE A 482 9.12 7.44 41.12
C ILE A 482 10.41 7.05 40.40
N GLU A 483 11.40 6.56 41.15
CA GLU A 483 12.59 5.96 40.58
C GLU A 483 12.47 4.44 40.54
N VAL A 484 12.66 3.88 39.35
CA VAL A 484 12.76 2.42 39.12
C VAL A 484 14.13 2.10 38.55
N LYS A 485 14.93 1.34 39.29
CA LYS A 485 16.24 0.83 38.87
C LYS A 485 16.08 -0.64 38.48
N MET A 486 15.82 -0.92 37.22
CA MET A 486 15.61 -2.28 36.74
C MET A 486 16.91 -2.91 36.25
N ILE A 487 17.21 -4.13 36.67
CA ILE A 487 18.40 -4.88 36.23
C ILE A 487 18.42 -4.99 34.71
N ALA A 488 19.55 -4.70 34.08
CA ALA A 488 19.64 -4.52 32.62
C ALA A 488 19.15 -5.74 31.81
N ASN A 489 19.41 -6.97 32.27
CA ASN A 489 18.92 -8.17 31.59
C ASN A 489 17.40 -8.33 31.73
N VAL A 490 16.83 -7.98 32.89
CA VAL A 490 15.37 -8.01 33.14
C VAL A 490 14.67 -7.02 32.22
N PHE A 491 15.18 -5.79 32.14
CA PHE A 491 14.66 -4.75 31.28
C PHE A 491 14.66 -5.17 29.80
N LYS A 492 15.80 -5.70 29.31
CA LYS A 492 15.91 -6.16 27.92
C LYS A 492 14.96 -7.31 27.63
N HIS A 493 14.86 -8.28 28.54
CA HIS A 493 13.98 -9.43 28.39
C HIS A 493 12.51 -9.01 28.40
N MET A 494 12.12 -8.09 29.29
CA MET A 494 10.78 -7.52 29.33
C MET A 494 10.42 -6.87 27.99
N LEU A 495 11.27 -5.98 27.44
CA LEU A 495 11.00 -5.31 26.17
C LEU A 495 10.92 -6.32 25.01
N ASN A 496 11.81 -7.31 24.96
CA ASN A 496 11.79 -8.34 23.92
C ASN A 496 10.50 -9.19 23.96
N ASN A 497 10.02 -9.54 25.15
CA ASN A 497 8.77 -10.30 25.32
C ASN A 497 7.54 -9.50 24.88
N HIS A 498 7.61 -8.18 24.94
CA HIS A 498 6.57 -7.26 24.44
C HIS A 498 6.85 -6.76 23.03
N GLN A 499 7.59 -7.56 22.22
CA GLN A 499 7.84 -7.36 20.80
C GLN A 499 8.61 -6.08 20.41
N PHE A 500 9.32 -5.43 21.33
CA PHE A 500 10.23 -4.35 21.00
C PHE A 500 11.50 -4.93 20.35
N GLN A 501 11.68 -4.72 19.04
CA GLN A 501 12.77 -5.32 18.26
C GLN A 501 14.13 -4.69 18.53
N ASP A 502 14.18 -3.40 18.85
CA ASP A 502 15.42 -2.66 19.13
C ASP A 502 15.35 -1.94 20.48
N VAL A 503 15.94 -2.58 21.48
CA VAL A 503 16.04 -2.03 22.83
C VAL A 503 16.77 -0.69 22.88
N ASN A 504 17.77 -0.46 22.00
CA ASN A 504 18.53 0.79 22.02
C ASN A 504 17.66 1.96 21.53
N ASN A 505 16.81 1.74 20.51
CA ASN A 505 15.86 2.74 20.06
C ASN A 505 14.84 3.09 21.14
N VAL A 506 14.31 2.09 21.86
CA VAL A 506 13.41 2.32 23.01
C VAL A 506 14.10 3.16 24.08
N VAL A 507 15.32 2.80 24.45
CA VAL A 507 16.10 3.51 25.47
C VAL A 507 16.39 4.95 25.04
N ASN A 508 16.71 5.19 23.77
CA ASN A 508 16.90 6.53 23.25
C ASN A 508 15.60 7.35 23.31
N ALA A 509 14.47 6.78 22.87
CA ALA A 509 13.17 7.44 22.95
C ALA A 509 12.77 7.79 24.39
N LEU A 510 12.96 6.85 25.33
CA LEU A 510 12.73 7.09 26.76
C LEU A 510 13.62 8.20 27.33
N ARG A 511 14.88 8.25 26.91
CA ARG A 511 15.81 9.29 27.32
C ARG A 511 15.43 10.65 26.77
N ASP A 512 15.07 10.74 25.50
CA ASP A 512 14.70 11.99 24.82
C ASP A 512 13.42 12.61 25.46
N LYS A 513 12.53 11.78 26.00
CA LYS A 513 11.37 12.21 26.81
C LYS A 513 11.68 12.41 28.30
N GLY A 514 12.91 12.18 28.74
CA GLY A 514 13.31 12.41 30.14
C GLY A 514 12.94 11.29 31.11
N PHE A 515 12.50 10.13 30.62
CA PHE A 515 12.17 8.97 31.46
C PHE A 515 13.39 8.16 31.92
N ILE A 516 14.58 8.40 31.35
CA ILE A 516 15.81 7.74 31.79
C ILE A 516 16.73 8.73 32.49
N LEU A 517 17.12 8.36 33.72
CA LEU A 517 18.11 9.05 34.53
C LEU A 517 19.47 8.37 34.29
N ALA A 518 20.29 8.92 33.41
CA ALA A 518 21.65 8.40 33.15
C ALA A 518 22.65 9.54 32.98
N ASP A 519 23.92 9.27 33.32
CA ASP A 519 25.02 10.19 33.05
C ASP A 519 25.19 10.45 31.54
N ARG A 520 25.70 11.65 31.18
CA ARG A 520 25.93 12.00 29.76
C ARG A 520 26.72 10.91 29.03
N GLY A 521 26.12 10.40 27.94
CA GLY A 521 26.74 9.38 27.08
C GLY A 521 26.58 7.93 27.53
N ARG A 522 25.85 7.66 28.62
CA ARG A 522 25.55 6.30 29.08
C ARG A 522 24.05 6.03 29.07
N GLN A 523 23.67 4.79 28.79
CA GLN A 523 22.29 4.33 28.84
C GLN A 523 21.94 3.63 30.16
N THR A 524 22.97 3.20 30.90
CA THR A 524 22.81 2.40 32.13
C THR A 524 23.70 2.97 33.23
N THR A 525 23.29 2.72 34.48
CA THR A 525 24.08 3.04 35.66
C THR A 525 24.64 1.76 36.29
N LYS A 526 25.90 1.78 36.72
CA LYS A 526 26.54 0.68 37.44
C LYS A 526 26.57 1.00 38.92
N ARG A 527 25.98 0.12 39.75
CA ARG A 527 25.96 0.32 41.20
C ARG A 527 26.40 -0.94 41.93
N SER A 528 27.09 -0.74 43.07
CA SER A 528 27.42 -1.79 44.03
C SER A 528 26.26 -1.98 44.99
N VAL A 529 25.68 -3.17 45.00
CA VAL A 529 24.57 -3.55 45.86
C VAL A 529 25.08 -4.62 46.85
N LYS A 530 24.72 -4.56 48.10
CA LYS A 530 25.04 -5.60 49.08
C LYS A 530 23.98 -6.70 49.04
N ASP A 531 24.39 -7.94 48.96
CA ASP A 531 23.54 -9.09 49.19
C ASP A 531 23.30 -9.30 50.71
N ASN A 532 22.49 -10.28 51.09
CA ASN A 532 22.17 -10.55 52.50
C ASN A 532 23.35 -11.04 53.34
N SER A 533 24.42 -11.50 52.68
CA SER A 533 25.67 -11.87 53.36
C SER A 533 26.60 -10.65 53.58
N GLY A 534 26.18 -9.45 53.12
CA GLY A 534 26.99 -8.23 53.16
C GLY A 534 28.02 -8.14 52.05
N LYS A 535 28.07 -9.09 51.12
CA LYS A 535 28.99 -9.11 49.98
C LYS A 535 28.54 -8.12 48.90
N LYS A 536 29.44 -7.26 48.46
CA LYS A 536 29.18 -6.26 47.43
C LYS A 536 29.18 -6.96 46.06
N GLN A 537 28.07 -6.80 45.33
CA GLN A 537 27.95 -7.17 43.92
C GLN A 537 27.72 -5.92 43.08
N SER A 538 28.36 -5.89 41.90
CA SER A 538 28.18 -4.77 40.95
C SER A 538 27.16 -5.14 39.89
N LEU A 539 26.01 -4.49 39.89
CA LEU A 539 24.93 -4.69 38.93
C LEU A 539 24.76 -3.48 38.01
N VAL A 540 24.28 -3.74 36.81
CA VAL A 540 23.98 -2.73 35.81
C VAL A 540 22.46 -2.57 35.74
N PHE A 541 22.00 -1.32 35.82
CA PHE A 541 20.59 -0.97 35.85
C PHE A 541 20.25 0.03 34.74
N TYR A 542 19.05 -0.09 34.17
CA TYR A 542 18.33 1.04 33.58
C TYR A 542 17.65 1.79 34.71
N HIS A 543 17.91 3.07 34.79
CA HIS A 543 17.38 3.94 35.87
C HIS A 543 16.28 4.80 35.26
N LEU A 544 15.03 4.50 35.62
CA LEU A 544 13.83 5.09 35.08
C LEU A 544 13.25 6.12 36.06
N LYS A 545 12.74 7.20 35.51
CA LYS A 545 11.93 8.22 36.20
C LYS A 545 10.50 8.10 35.70
N LEU A 546 9.55 7.77 36.60
CA LEU A 546 8.13 7.68 36.30
C LEU A 546 7.37 8.78 37.04
N ASP A 547 6.19 9.14 36.54
CA ASP A 547 5.35 10.12 37.18
C ASP A 547 4.81 9.61 38.54
N VAL A 548 4.61 10.54 39.49
CA VAL A 548 4.10 10.24 40.82
C VAL A 548 2.66 9.72 40.80
N GLU A 549 1.89 10.02 39.74
CA GLU A 549 0.52 9.54 39.55
C GLU A 549 0.43 8.00 39.56
N PHE A 550 1.47 7.31 39.09
CA PHE A 550 1.55 5.85 39.09
C PHE A 550 1.86 5.23 40.44
N ALA A 551 2.07 6.04 41.48
CA ALA A 551 2.44 5.54 42.81
C ALA A 551 1.42 4.56 43.39
N SER A 552 0.12 4.83 43.23
CA SER A 552 -0.96 3.95 43.69
C SER A 552 -0.95 2.59 42.96
N ILE A 553 -0.77 2.59 41.64
CA ILE A 553 -0.71 1.39 40.82
C ILE A 553 0.52 0.54 41.17
N LEU A 554 1.63 1.20 41.47
CA LEU A 554 2.89 0.55 41.86
C LEU A 554 2.97 0.18 43.35
N GLY A 555 1.91 0.37 44.12
CA GLY A 555 1.85 0.04 45.55
C GLY A 555 2.82 0.86 46.38
N LEU A 556 3.06 2.12 46.02
CA LEU A 556 3.92 3.07 46.70
C LEU A 556 3.06 4.13 47.37
N THR A 557 2.98 4.12 48.70
CA THR A 557 2.30 5.15 49.48
C THR A 557 3.24 5.70 50.54
N LYS A 558 3.16 7.02 50.81
CA LYS A 558 3.88 7.65 51.93
C LYS A 558 3.32 7.19 53.30
N ASP A 559 2.08 6.70 53.33
CA ASP A 559 1.38 6.29 54.54
C ASP A 559 1.27 4.76 54.63
N LYS A 560 2.07 4.17 55.52
CA LYS A 560 2.10 2.72 55.74
C LYS A 560 0.80 2.14 56.30
N SER A 561 -0.10 2.96 56.81
CA SER A 561 -1.38 2.54 57.41
C SER A 561 -2.41 2.14 56.36
N LEU A 562 -2.29 2.61 55.12
CA LEU A 562 -3.18 2.29 54.00
C LEU A 562 -2.83 0.95 53.28
N LEU A 563 -1.64 0.42 53.54
CA LEU A 563 -1.17 -0.83 52.90
C LEU A 563 -1.74 -2.11 53.52
N GLN A 564 -2.33 -2.05 54.71
CA GLN A 564 -2.88 -3.24 55.37
C GLN A 564 -4.24 -3.71 54.82
N ASN A 565 -4.93 -2.88 54.03
CA ASN A 565 -6.27 -3.15 53.52
C ASN A 565 -6.36 -3.24 51.99
N TRP A 566 -5.23 -3.27 51.26
CA TRP A 566 -5.26 -3.32 49.79
C TRP A 566 -5.33 -4.76 49.28
N THR A 567 -6.46 -5.13 48.69
CA THR A 567 -6.62 -6.32 47.87
C THR A 567 -6.81 -5.88 46.41
N PRO A 568 -6.16 -6.53 45.40
CA PRO A 568 -6.13 -6.06 43.99
C PRO A 568 -7.48 -6.00 43.26
N ALA A 569 -8.59 -6.26 43.96
CA ALA A 569 -9.85 -6.56 43.28
C ALA A 569 -10.95 -5.50 43.33
N ASN A 570 -10.93 -4.47 44.19
CA ASN A 570 -12.21 -3.81 44.47
C ASN A 570 -12.37 -2.30 44.22
N ASP A 571 -11.37 -1.49 44.08
CA ASP A 571 -11.61 -0.04 43.93
C ASP A 571 -10.67 0.65 42.94
N ASN A 572 -10.96 0.53 41.62
CA ASN A 572 -10.69 1.65 40.72
C ASN A 572 -11.32 1.43 39.33
N LYS A 573 -12.21 2.34 38.94
CA LYS A 573 -12.89 2.33 37.65
C LYS A 573 -11.89 2.46 36.48
N ALA A 574 -10.80 3.21 36.66
CA ALA A 574 -9.71 3.38 35.69
C ALA A 574 -8.87 2.10 35.54
N ALA A 575 -8.57 1.38 36.62
CA ALA A 575 -7.89 0.08 36.55
C ALA A 575 -8.78 -1.00 35.90
N LYS A 576 -10.11 -0.94 36.13
CA LYS A 576 -11.06 -1.84 35.48
C LYS A 576 -11.20 -1.55 33.98
N GLU A 577 -11.10 -0.31 33.54
CA GLU A 577 -11.11 0.04 32.11
C GLU A 577 -9.80 -0.34 31.41
N LEU A 578 -8.65 -0.13 32.06
CA LEU A 578 -7.34 -0.60 31.58
C LEU A 578 -7.23 -2.14 31.54
N PHE A 579 -7.78 -2.85 32.54
CA PHE A 579 -7.83 -4.32 32.54
C PHE A 579 -8.84 -4.87 31.53
N LYS A 580 -9.89 -4.14 31.21
CA LYS A 580 -10.89 -4.55 30.22
C LYS A 580 -10.34 -4.45 28.80
N SER A 581 -9.62 -3.38 28.47
CA SER A 581 -8.96 -3.22 27.18
C SER A 581 -7.81 -4.21 26.96
N ALA A 582 -7.10 -4.62 28.03
CA ALA A 582 -6.00 -5.60 27.92
C ALA A 582 -6.49 -7.05 27.79
N ASN A 583 -7.68 -7.40 28.32
CA ASN A 583 -8.25 -8.76 28.21
C ASN A 583 -9.10 -8.98 26.97
N GLU A 584 -9.55 -7.95 26.30
CA GLU A 584 -10.27 -8.09 25.03
C GLU A 584 -9.33 -8.41 23.84
N GLY A 585 -7.99 -8.35 24.05
CA GLY A 585 -6.98 -8.67 23.03
C GLY A 585 -6.37 -10.08 23.10
N ILE A 586 -6.69 -10.91 24.09
CA ILE A 586 -6.10 -12.25 24.25
C ILE A 586 -7.22 -13.28 24.41
N GLY A 587 -7.74 -13.77 23.30
CA GLY A 587 -8.55 -14.99 23.27
C GLY A 587 -7.66 -16.22 23.54
N PRO A 588 -8.14 -17.22 24.29
CA PRO A 588 -7.33 -18.40 24.61
C PRO A 588 -7.11 -19.23 23.33
N SER A 589 -5.83 -19.42 22.98
CA SER A 589 -5.44 -20.47 22.05
C SER A 589 -5.80 -21.83 22.65
N GLY A 590 -6.87 -22.43 22.17
CA GLY A 590 -7.24 -23.80 22.49
C GLY A 590 -6.17 -24.76 21.99
N VAL A 591 -5.55 -25.44 22.90
CA VAL A 591 -4.81 -26.69 22.67
C VAL A 591 -5.86 -27.72 22.30
N HIS A 592 -5.89 -28.20 21.07
CA HIS A 592 -6.49 -29.47 20.71
C HIS A 592 -5.37 -30.52 20.69
N GLU A 593 -5.36 -31.35 21.75
CA GLU A 593 -4.87 -32.72 21.67
C GLU A 593 -5.91 -33.58 20.98
N ASP A 594 -5.39 -34.56 20.22
CA ASP A 594 -6.01 -35.79 19.72
C ASP A 594 -6.95 -35.73 18.48
N PHE A 595 -6.47 -36.14 17.37
CA PHE A 595 -6.52 -37.36 16.53
C PHE A 595 -5.97 -37.08 15.15
#